data_7fd8231f47c5d63b06d8017eb2bc7f7b
#
_entry.id   7fd8231f47c5d63b06d8017eb2bc7f7b
#
_cell.length_a   1.000
_cell.length_b   1.000
_cell.length_c   1.000
_cell.angle_alpha   90.00
_cell.angle_beta   90.00
_cell.angle_gamma   90.00
#
_symmetry.space_group_name_H-M   'P 1'
#
loop_
_entity.id
_entity.type
_entity.pdbx_description
1 polymer ?
#
loop_
_entity_poly.entity_id
_entity_poly.type
_entity_poly.pdbx_seq_one_letter_code
_entity_poly.pdbx_strand_id
1 'polypeptide(L)'
;DGALYVRGDSMYPLLKSGDIILYKEIPHATSSILWGEMYLLSFTLDGEDYITIKYIQKADDDRFVRLVSHNPHHSPKDIPADSIQALALVKASVRFNTMG
;
A
#
# COMPACT_ATOMS: atom_id res chain seq x y z
N ASP A 1 9.50 -9.90 5.82
CA ASP A 1 9.42 -10.71 4.62
C ASP A 1 8.19 -11.61 4.68
N GLY A 2 7.29 -11.44 3.76
CA GLY A 2 6.05 -12.17 3.76
C GLY A 2 5.34 -12.12 2.43
N ALA A 3 4.17 -12.77 2.40
CA ALA A 3 3.31 -12.82 1.24
C ALA A 3 1.87 -12.59 1.67
N LEU A 4 1.10 -11.95 0.79
CA LEU A 4 -0.29 -11.62 1.08
C LEU A 4 -1.11 -11.67 -0.21
N TYR A 5 -2.33 -12.19 -0.12
CA TYR A 5 -3.28 -12.11 -1.23
C TYR A 5 -3.84 -10.70 -1.36
N VAL A 6 -3.89 -10.23 -2.61
CA VAL A 6 -4.50 -8.93 -2.94
C VAL A 6 -6.01 -9.05 -2.86
N ARG A 7 -6.65 -8.06 -2.24
CA ARG A 7 -8.11 -7.92 -2.19
C ARG A 7 -8.50 -6.56 -2.74
N GLY A 8 -9.68 -6.50 -3.36
CA GLY A 8 -10.19 -5.26 -3.91
C GLY A 8 -9.53 -4.89 -5.22
N ASP A 9 -9.81 -3.68 -5.71
CA ASP A 9 -9.44 -3.24 -7.04
C ASP A 9 -8.65 -1.94 -7.07
N SER A 10 -8.18 -1.44 -5.93
CA SER A 10 -7.50 -0.14 -5.89
C SER A 10 -6.20 -0.12 -6.70
N MET A 11 -5.58 -1.27 -6.90
CA MET A 11 -4.34 -1.39 -7.68
C MET A 11 -4.57 -2.04 -9.04
N TYR A 12 -5.84 -2.21 -9.43
CA TYR A 12 -6.21 -2.74 -10.75
C TYR A 12 -5.82 -1.75 -11.86
N PRO A 13 -5.34 -2.17 -13.00
CA PRO A 13 -5.15 -3.57 -13.43
C PRO A 13 -3.77 -4.14 -13.12
N LEU A 14 -2.89 -3.37 -12.45
CA LEU A 14 -1.54 -3.84 -12.12
C LEU A 14 -1.60 -5.04 -11.18
N LEU A 15 -2.42 -4.94 -10.14
CA LEU A 15 -2.69 -6.04 -9.21
C LEU A 15 -4.18 -6.34 -9.26
N LYS A 16 -4.52 -7.61 -9.38
CA LYS A 16 -5.91 -8.08 -9.37
C LYS A 16 -6.17 -8.86 -8.09
N SER A 17 -7.42 -8.85 -7.66
CA SER A 17 -7.84 -9.67 -6.52
C SER A 17 -7.45 -11.13 -6.75
N GLY A 18 -6.81 -11.74 -5.77
CA GLY A 18 -6.27 -13.09 -5.87
C GLY A 18 -4.80 -13.18 -6.24
N ASP A 19 -4.21 -12.08 -6.72
CA ASP A 19 -2.76 -12.04 -6.89
C ASP A 19 -2.08 -12.15 -5.52
N ILE A 20 -0.84 -12.59 -5.51
CA ILE A 20 -0.03 -12.64 -4.28
C ILE A 20 1.06 -11.58 -4.41
N ILE A 21 1.21 -10.75 -3.40
CA ILE A 21 2.37 -9.85 -3.30
C ILE A 21 3.38 -10.45 -2.34
N LEU A 22 4.65 -10.21 -2.66
CA LEU A 22 5.78 -10.51 -1.79
C LEU A 22 6.31 -9.19 -1.27
N TYR A 23 6.52 -9.09 0.04
CA TYR A 23 6.88 -7.83 0.66
C TYR A 23 8.00 -8.01 1.68
N LYS A 24 8.68 -6.92 1.96
CA LYS A 24 9.72 -6.84 3.00
C LYS A 24 9.32 -5.74 3.99
N GLU A 25 9.19 -6.10 5.25
CA GLU A 25 8.94 -5.13 6.30
C GLU A 25 10.11 -4.15 6.40
N ILE A 26 9.79 -2.89 6.64
CA ILE A 26 10.78 -1.84 6.82
C ILE A 26 10.53 -1.14 8.16
N PRO A 27 11.57 -0.49 8.72
CA PRO A 27 11.38 0.29 9.93
C PRO A 27 10.27 1.33 9.76
N HIS A 28 9.44 1.47 10.77
CA HIS A 28 8.32 2.40 10.76
C HIS A 28 8.84 3.82 11.00
N ALA A 29 9.33 4.44 9.94
CA ALA A 29 9.75 5.84 10.00
C ALA A 29 9.50 6.49 8.65
N THR A 30 8.96 7.72 8.68
CA THR A 30 8.68 8.48 7.47
C THR A 30 9.94 8.66 6.63
N SER A 31 11.10 8.79 7.28
CA SER A 31 12.38 8.93 6.59
C SER A 31 12.80 7.68 5.82
N SER A 32 12.20 6.53 6.10
CA SER A 32 12.49 5.27 5.39
C SER A 32 11.63 5.08 4.15
N ILE A 33 10.65 5.95 3.93
CA ILE A 33 9.74 5.82 2.79
C ILE A 33 10.44 6.29 1.52
N LEU A 34 10.42 5.42 0.51
CA LEU A 34 10.81 5.78 -0.85
C LEU A 34 9.56 6.29 -1.56
N TRP A 35 9.53 7.58 -1.83
CA TRP A 35 8.34 8.23 -2.40
C TRP A 35 8.04 7.70 -3.79
N GLY A 36 6.77 7.35 -4.00
CA GLY A 36 6.30 6.81 -5.27
C GLY A 36 6.36 5.29 -5.39
N GLU A 37 6.97 4.60 -4.43
CA GLU A 37 7.01 3.15 -4.42
C GLU A 37 5.75 2.55 -3.83
N MET A 38 5.51 1.27 -4.13
CA MET A 38 4.33 0.55 -3.67
C MET A 38 4.58 -0.07 -2.30
N TYR A 39 3.64 0.15 -1.40
CA TYR A 39 3.72 -0.34 -0.02
C TYR A 39 2.47 -1.09 0.39
N LEU A 40 2.67 -2.13 1.17
CA LEU A 40 1.64 -2.70 2.03
C LEU A 40 1.76 -1.97 3.36
N LEU A 41 0.67 -1.37 3.82
CA LEU A 41 0.71 -0.60 5.06
C LEU A 41 -0.55 -0.83 5.88
N SER A 42 -0.39 -0.73 7.20
CA SER A 42 -1.50 -0.66 8.13
C SER A 42 -1.50 0.70 8.80
N PHE A 43 -2.69 1.26 9.00
CA PHE A 43 -2.84 2.55 9.66
C PHE A 43 -4.18 2.60 10.38
N THR A 44 -4.27 3.52 11.34
CA THR A 44 -5.46 3.71 12.15
C THR A 44 -5.97 5.14 11.98
N LEU A 45 -7.23 5.28 11.58
CA LEU A 45 -7.90 6.58 11.48
C LEU A 45 -9.22 6.50 12.22
N ASP A 46 -9.48 7.49 13.07
CA ASP A 46 -10.75 7.61 13.81
C ASP A 46 -11.15 6.33 14.53
N GLY A 47 -10.15 5.63 15.10
CA GLY A 47 -10.36 4.39 15.85
C GLY A 47 -10.53 3.15 14.97
N GLU A 48 -10.43 3.29 13.66
CA GLU A 48 -10.57 2.19 12.70
C GLU A 48 -9.21 1.79 12.15
N ASP A 49 -8.97 0.49 12.05
CA ASP A 49 -7.74 -0.06 11.49
C ASP A 49 -7.93 -0.42 10.03
N TYR A 50 -6.93 -0.06 9.23
CA TYR A 50 -6.92 -0.34 7.78
C TYR A 50 -5.63 -1.04 7.40
N ILE A 51 -5.74 -1.97 6.45
CA ILE A 51 -4.61 -2.59 5.78
C ILE A 51 -4.84 -2.40 4.28
N THR A 52 -3.84 -1.87 3.58
CA THR A 52 -4.00 -1.56 2.16
C THR A 52 -2.67 -1.61 1.41
N ILE A 53 -2.76 -1.74 0.10
CA ILE A 53 -1.63 -1.65 -0.82
C ILE A 53 -1.82 -0.36 -1.62
N LYS A 54 -0.84 0.54 -1.54
CA LYS A 54 -0.89 1.84 -2.22
C LYS A 54 0.51 2.27 -2.58
N TYR A 55 0.61 3.18 -3.54
CA TYR A 55 1.81 4.00 -3.68
C TYR A 55 1.79 5.03 -2.57
N ILE A 56 2.93 5.27 -1.95
CA ILE A 56 3.05 6.35 -0.96
C ILE A 56 3.83 7.49 -1.59
N GLN A 57 3.18 8.63 -1.68
CA GLN A 57 3.78 9.85 -2.22
C GLN A 57 3.83 10.93 -1.17
N LYS A 58 4.69 11.91 -1.41
CA LYS A 58 4.81 13.06 -0.54
C LYS A 58 3.52 13.88 -0.63
N ALA A 59 2.98 14.27 0.52
CA ALA A 59 1.87 15.21 0.58
C ALA A 59 2.41 16.65 0.64
N ASP A 60 1.53 17.62 0.47
CA ASP A 60 1.92 19.03 0.55
C ASP A 60 2.40 19.43 1.94
N ASP A 61 1.84 18.78 2.97
CA ASP A 61 2.18 19.01 4.37
C ASP A 61 3.01 17.83 4.87
N ASP A 62 4.17 18.10 5.47
CA ASP A 62 5.10 17.07 5.95
C ASP A 62 4.51 16.17 7.05
N ARG A 63 3.43 16.59 7.68
CA ARG A 63 2.74 15.77 8.69
C ARG A 63 1.88 14.67 8.08
N PHE A 64 1.68 14.70 6.76
CA PHE A 64 0.83 13.76 6.03
C PHE A 64 1.64 13.03 4.97
N VAL A 65 1.13 11.88 4.59
CA VAL A 65 1.58 11.15 3.39
C VAL A 65 0.38 10.95 2.47
N ARG A 66 0.62 10.86 1.17
CA ARG A 66 -0.43 10.68 0.19
C ARG A 66 -0.45 9.25 -0.29
N LEU A 67 -1.60 8.59 -0.11
CA LEU A 67 -1.84 7.24 -0.60
C LEU A 67 -2.48 7.32 -1.98
N VAL A 68 -1.84 6.71 -2.96
CA VAL A 68 -2.28 6.77 -4.35
C VAL A 68 -2.55 5.36 -4.85
N SER A 69 -3.73 5.16 -5.43
CA SER A 69 -4.11 3.91 -6.07
C SER A 69 -3.61 3.87 -7.50
N HIS A 70 -3.29 2.69 -8.00
CA HIS A 70 -3.01 2.52 -9.43
C HIS A 70 -4.29 2.70 -10.26
N ASN A 71 -5.41 2.22 -9.73
CA ASN A 71 -6.71 2.36 -10.39
C ASN A 71 -7.17 3.82 -10.32
N PRO A 72 -7.36 4.49 -11.48
CA PRO A 72 -7.73 5.92 -11.49
C PRO A 72 -9.13 6.21 -10.97
N HIS A 73 -9.97 5.19 -10.79
CA HIS A 73 -11.29 5.37 -10.18
C HIS A 73 -11.24 5.62 -8.67
N HIS A 74 -10.07 5.38 -8.06
CA HIS A 74 -9.87 5.65 -6.63
C HIS A 74 -9.07 6.93 -6.47
N SER A 75 -9.65 7.90 -5.77
CA SER A 75 -9.00 9.19 -5.51
C SER A 75 -7.85 9.06 -4.51
N PRO A 76 -6.79 9.85 -4.64
CA PRO A 76 -5.75 9.90 -3.62
C PRO A 76 -6.29 10.33 -2.27
N LYS A 77 -5.67 9.87 -1.20
CA LYS A 77 -6.05 10.21 0.16
C LYS A 77 -4.80 10.55 0.97
N ASP A 78 -4.83 11.69 1.64
CA ASP A 78 -3.77 12.06 2.57
C ASP A 78 -4.13 11.52 3.96
N ILE A 79 -3.16 10.88 4.61
CA ILE A 79 -3.32 10.40 5.98
C ILE A 79 -2.18 10.96 6.83
N PRO A 80 -2.41 11.15 8.15
CA PRO A 80 -1.32 11.55 9.02
C PRO A 80 -0.21 10.51 8.98
N ALA A 81 1.03 10.98 8.87
CA ALA A 81 2.17 10.07 8.84
C ALA A 81 2.26 9.23 10.12
N ASP A 82 1.90 9.81 11.25
CA ASP A 82 1.93 9.12 12.53
C ASP A 82 0.77 8.13 12.74
N SER A 83 -0.21 8.09 11.81
CA SER A 83 -1.27 7.08 11.86
C SER A 83 -0.80 5.71 11.37
N ILE A 84 0.34 5.64 10.70
CA ILE A 84 0.86 4.40 10.13
C ILE A 84 1.38 3.51 11.25
N GLN A 85 0.89 2.27 11.29
CA GLN A 85 1.29 1.27 12.28
C GLN A 85 2.44 0.40 11.80
N ALA A 86 2.42 0.03 10.52
CA ALA A 86 3.43 -0.83 9.93
C ALA A 86 3.56 -0.55 8.44
N LEU A 87 4.77 -0.75 7.93
CA LEU A 87 5.11 -0.57 6.51
C LEU A 87 5.86 -1.78 6.00
N ALA A 88 5.55 -2.16 4.77
CA ALA A 88 6.30 -3.17 4.06
C ALA A 88 6.40 -2.78 2.58
N LEU A 89 7.61 -2.81 2.05
CA LEU A 89 7.84 -2.51 0.64
C LEU A 89 7.41 -3.71 -0.20
N VAL A 90 6.56 -3.48 -1.19
CA VAL A 90 6.15 -4.54 -2.11
C VAL A 90 7.30 -4.80 -3.08
N LYS A 91 7.79 -6.04 -3.10
CA LYS A 91 8.96 -6.42 -3.89
C LYS A 91 8.59 -7.11 -5.18
N ALA A 92 7.49 -7.85 -5.20
CA ALA A 92 7.08 -8.63 -6.37
C ALA A 92 5.61 -9.01 -6.25
N SER A 93 5.03 -9.42 -7.36
CA SER A 93 3.70 -10.01 -7.38
C SER A 93 3.70 -11.28 -8.22
N VAL A 94 2.81 -12.20 -7.86
CA VAL A 94 2.64 -13.47 -8.57
C VAL A 94 1.16 -13.63 -8.88
N ARG A 95 0.88 -13.99 -10.12
CA ARG A 95 -0.47 -14.28 -10.58
C ARG A 95 -0.52 -15.69 -11.10
N PHE A 96 -1.48 -16.47 -10.59
CA PHE A 96 -1.70 -17.81 -11.07
C PHE A 96 -2.74 -17.78 -12.18
N ASN A 97 -2.40 -18.37 -13.32
CA ASN A 97 -3.35 -18.59 -14.40
C ASN A 97 -3.83 -20.02 -14.30
N THR A 98 -5.12 -20.19 -14.04
CA THR A 98 -5.74 -21.50 -14.14
C THR A 98 -6.20 -21.72 -15.57
N MET A 99 -5.63 -22.71 -16.19
CA MET A 99 -6.10 -23.18 -17.49
C MET A 99 -7.28 -24.11 -17.21
N GLY A 100 -8.44 -23.54 -17.30
CA GLY A 100 -9.66 -24.29 -16.99
C GLY A 100 -10.31 -24.90 -18.15
#